data_a39cafb7f6b2f98b7cb7872720134ed8
#
_entry.id   a39cafb7f6b2f98b7cb7872720134ed8
#
_cell.length_a   1.000
_cell.length_b   1.000
_cell.length_c   1.000
_cell.angle_alpha   90.00
_cell.angle_beta   90.00
_cell.angle_gamma   90.00
#
_symmetry.space_group_name_H-M   'P 1'
#
loop_
_entity.id
_entity.type
_entity.pdbx_description
1 polymer ?
#
loop_
_entity_poly.entity_id
_entity_poly.type
_entity_poly.pdbx_seq_one_letter_code
_entity_poly.pdbx_strand_id
1 'polypeptide(L)'
;MELILEDLQLNTIIIDKVLHQKGVLFTFDKNGKQVQILFLSHAIERMAKWKLTSEMVGETLLEPEEVLIGHHNRFIAHKCYGEHILRAVYEYDNLIPSLITVYFPYKDRYYEGGERFENKILK
;
A
#
# COMPACT_ATOMS: atom_id res chain seq x y z
N MET A 1 15.36 -9.25 12.30
CA MET A 1 14.51 -8.67 13.37
C MET A 1 13.04 -8.74 12.93
N GLU A 2 12.24 -9.27 13.79
CA GLU A 2 10.81 -9.36 13.53
C GLU A 2 10.15 -8.02 13.83
N LEU A 3 9.36 -7.51 12.88
CA LEU A 3 8.57 -6.32 13.10
C LEU A 3 7.21 -6.73 13.61
N ILE A 4 6.78 -6.14 14.72
CA ILE A 4 5.42 -6.34 15.22
C ILE A 4 4.62 -5.06 15.02
N LEU A 5 3.31 -5.20 14.87
CA LEU A 5 2.44 -4.06 14.58
C LEU A 5 2.55 -2.93 15.60
N GLU A 6 2.73 -3.27 16.86
CA GLU A 6 2.89 -2.28 17.92
C GLU A 6 4.10 -1.39 17.70
N ASP A 7 5.21 -1.98 17.20
CA ASP A 7 6.42 -1.22 16.94
C ASP A 7 6.28 -0.32 15.71
N LEU A 8 5.40 -0.69 14.78
CA LEU A 8 5.15 0.07 13.58
C LEU A 8 4.26 1.28 13.81
N GLN A 9 3.50 1.29 14.91
CA GLN A 9 2.59 2.39 15.25
C GLN A 9 1.67 2.78 14.09
N LEU A 10 1.08 1.79 13.44
CA LEU A 10 0.20 2.03 12.31
C LEU A 10 -1.09 2.72 12.75
N ASN A 11 -1.47 3.78 12.04
CA ASN A 11 -2.71 4.52 12.28
C ASN A 11 -3.83 4.09 11.33
N THR A 12 -3.58 3.05 10.55
CA THR A 12 -4.52 2.53 9.58
C THR A 12 -5.17 1.28 10.13
N ILE A 13 -6.49 1.25 10.16
CA ILE A 13 -7.27 0.14 10.69
C ILE A 13 -8.16 -0.40 9.58
N ILE A 14 -8.24 -1.72 9.44
CA ILE A 14 -9.18 -2.35 8.52
C ILE A 14 -10.51 -2.49 9.24
N ILE A 15 -11.55 -1.84 8.70
CA ILE A 15 -12.89 -1.90 9.29
C ILE A 15 -13.84 -2.80 8.50
N ASP A 16 -13.49 -3.16 7.27
CA ASP A 16 -14.30 -4.07 6.47
C ASP A 16 -13.45 -4.76 5.41
N LYS A 17 -13.89 -5.95 5.02
CA LYS A 17 -13.19 -6.80 4.09
C LYS A 17 -14.22 -7.65 3.36
N VAL A 18 -14.39 -7.43 2.05
CA VAL A 18 -15.41 -8.09 1.25
C VAL A 18 -14.77 -8.77 0.06
N LEU A 19 -15.16 -10.02 -0.19
CA LEU A 19 -14.69 -10.72 -1.38
C LEU A 19 -15.24 -10.04 -2.64
N HIS A 20 -14.39 -9.97 -3.64
CA HIS A 20 -14.69 -9.33 -4.91
C HIS A 20 -14.25 -10.25 -6.04
N GLN A 21 -14.85 -10.12 -7.22
CA GLN A 21 -14.47 -10.95 -8.38
C GLN A 21 -12.98 -10.84 -8.71
N LYS A 22 -12.39 -9.67 -8.51
CA LYS A 22 -11.00 -9.39 -8.87
C LYS A 22 -10.03 -9.52 -7.69
N GLY A 23 -10.53 -9.75 -6.49
CA GLY A 23 -9.69 -9.85 -5.31
C GLY A 23 -10.46 -9.60 -4.03
N VAL A 24 -10.00 -8.67 -3.21
CA VAL A 24 -10.63 -8.33 -1.94
C VAL A 24 -10.76 -6.82 -1.83
N LEU A 25 -11.97 -6.37 -1.52
CA LEU A 25 -12.21 -4.95 -1.29
C LEU A 25 -12.08 -4.67 0.21
N PHE A 26 -11.07 -3.89 0.56
CA PHE A 26 -10.84 -3.46 1.94
C PHE A 26 -11.40 -2.07 2.14
N THR A 27 -11.95 -1.84 3.33
CA THR A 27 -12.26 -0.49 3.80
C THR A 27 -11.31 -0.19 4.95
N PHE A 28 -10.52 0.85 4.80
CA PHE A 28 -9.58 1.29 5.82
C PHE A 28 -10.11 2.54 6.50
N ASP A 29 -9.83 2.65 7.79
CA ASP A 29 -10.03 3.90 8.52
C ASP A 29 -8.64 4.48 8.83
N LYS A 30 -8.43 5.71 8.38
CA LYS A 30 -7.19 6.44 8.63
C LYS A 30 -7.57 7.76 9.30
N ASN A 31 -7.36 7.83 10.61
CA ASN A 31 -7.67 9.03 11.41
C ASN A 31 -9.11 9.52 11.20
N GLY A 32 -10.05 8.58 11.18
CA GLY A 32 -11.46 8.90 11.03
C GLY A 32 -11.96 9.03 9.61
N LYS A 33 -11.05 8.97 8.62
CA LYS A 33 -11.42 9.01 7.22
C LYS A 33 -11.44 7.59 6.66
N GLN A 34 -12.57 7.20 6.05
CA GLN A 34 -12.74 5.87 5.49
C GLN A 34 -12.43 5.87 4.00
N VAL A 35 -11.65 4.88 3.57
CA VAL A 35 -11.22 4.74 2.17
C VAL A 35 -11.33 3.28 1.77
N GLN A 36 -11.91 3.03 0.59
CA GLN A 36 -11.98 1.69 0.01
C GLN A 36 -10.84 1.49 -0.98
N ILE A 37 -10.18 0.35 -0.90
CA ILE A 37 -9.13 -0.03 -1.83
C ILE A 37 -9.34 -1.48 -2.24
N LEU A 38 -9.33 -1.74 -3.54
CA LEU A 38 -9.46 -3.09 -4.07
C LEU A 38 -8.05 -3.70 -4.20
N PHE A 39 -7.79 -4.76 -3.44
CA PHE A 39 -6.55 -5.51 -3.57
C PHE A 39 -6.79 -6.62 -4.58
N LEU A 40 -6.13 -6.53 -5.73
CA LEU A 40 -6.27 -7.56 -6.76
C LEU A 40 -5.63 -8.86 -6.32
N SER A 41 -6.10 -9.97 -6.85
CA SER A 41 -5.63 -11.30 -6.44
C SER A 41 -4.12 -11.46 -6.55
N HIS A 42 -3.51 -10.94 -7.61
CA HIS A 42 -2.06 -10.99 -7.76
C HIS A 42 -1.33 -10.26 -6.64
N ALA A 43 -1.86 -9.11 -6.22
CA ALA A 43 -1.27 -8.36 -5.11
C ALA A 43 -1.35 -9.15 -3.81
N ILE A 44 -2.47 -9.82 -3.58
CA ILE A 44 -2.65 -10.65 -2.39
C ILE A 44 -1.64 -11.80 -2.37
N GLU A 45 -1.40 -12.42 -3.52
CA GLU A 45 -0.39 -13.48 -3.64
C GLU A 45 1.00 -12.94 -3.32
N ARG A 46 1.33 -11.76 -3.80
CA ARG A 46 2.62 -11.13 -3.54
C ARG A 46 2.78 -10.76 -2.07
N MET A 47 1.69 -10.29 -1.44
CA MET A 47 1.70 -10.00 -0.01
C MET A 47 2.05 -11.26 0.80
N ALA A 48 1.45 -12.38 0.44
CA ALA A 48 1.72 -13.64 1.11
C ALA A 48 3.19 -14.05 0.93
N LYS A 49 3.73 -13.88 -0.27
CA LYS A 49 5.12 -14.21 -0.58
C LYS A 49 6.09 -13.43 0.31
N TRP A 50 5.83 -12.14 0.51
CA TRP A 50 6.69 -11.27 1.29
C TRP A 50 6.29 -11.18 2.76
N LYS A 51 5.23 -11.91 3.16
CA LYS A 51 4.68 -11.92 4.52
C LYS A 51 4.27 -10.53 4.98
N LEU A 52 3.65 -9.77 4.08
CA LEU A 52 3.16 -8.43 4.37
C LEU A 52 1.72 -8.50 4.86
N THR A 53 1.40 -7.69 5.86
CA THR A 53 0.03 -7.60 6.34
C THR A 53 -0.76 -6.62 5.50
N SER A 54 -2.09 -6.78 5.49
CA SER A 54 -2.95 -5.84 4.79
C SER A 54 -2.88 -4.44 5.40
N GLU A 55 -2.65 -4.35 6.71
CA GLU A 55 -2.48 -3.08 7.40
C GLU A 55 -1.23 -2.35 6.93
N MET A 56 -0.10 -3.05 6.79
CA MET A 56 1.14 -2.45 6.29
C MET A 56 0.97 -1.91 4.89
N VAL A 57 0.34 -2.69 4.03
CA VAL A 57 0.10 -2.29 2.64
C VAL A 57 -0.86 -1.11 2.58
N GLY A 58 -1.94 -1.17 3.36
CA GLY A 58 -2.88 -0.06 3.45
C GLY A 58 -2.21 1.22 3.94
N GLU A 59 -1.36 1.13 4.97
CA GLU A 59 -0.62 2.28 5.49
C GLU A 59 0.29 2.88 4.42
N THR A 60 0.96 2.03 3.64
CA THR A 60 1.82 2.48 2.55
C THR A 60 1.03 3.25 1.50
N LEU A 61 -0.17 2.77 1.17
CA LEU A 61 -1.02 3.42 0.17
C LEU A 61 -1.60 4.74 0.67
N LEU A 62 -1.95 4.79 1.95
CA LEU A 62 -2.64 5.96 2.52
C LEU A 62 -1.68 7.02 3.06
N GLU A 63 -0.50 6.62 3.48
CA GLU A 63 0.49 7.54 4.04
C GLU A 63 1.89 7.20 3.53
N PRO A 64 2.10 7.30 2.20
CA PRO A 64 3.39 7.00 1.61
C PRO A 64 4.42 8.08 1.94
N GLU A 65 5.69 7.68 1.95
CA GLU A 65 6.79 8.63 2.07
C GLU A 65 7.08 9.31 0.74
N GLU A 66 6.83 8.58 -0.36
CA GLU A 66 6.90 9.15 -1.70
C GLU A 66 5.98 8.38 -2.62
N VAL A 67 5.54 9.03 -3.70
CA VAL A 67 4.75 8.40 -4.75
C VAL A 67 5.41 8.71 -6.08
N LEU A 68 5.72 7.66 -6.84
CA LEU A 68 6.28 7.80 -8.18
C LEU A 68 5.20 7.52 -9.21
N ILE A 69 5.36 8.09 -10.39
CA ILE A 69 4.47 7.82 -11.51
C ILE A 69 5.13 6.77 -12.38
N GLY A 70 4.43 5.64 -12.55
CA GLY A 70 4.90 4.55 -13.39
C GLY A 70 4.27 4.59 -14.77
N HIS A 71 4.44 3.49 -15.51
CA HIS A 71 3.85 3.37 -16.85
C HIS A 71 2.34 3.10 -16.76
N HIS A 72 1.62 3.44 -17.82
CA HIS A 72 0.20 3.12 -17.96
C HIS A 72 -0.69 3.73 -16.87
N ASN A 73 -0.38 4.97 -16.47
CA ASN A 73 -1.14 5.70 -15.45
C ASN A 73 -1.15 5.02 -14.08
N ARG A 74 -0.12 4.23 -13.80
CA ARG A 74 0.05 3.61 -12.49
C ARG A 74 0.87 4.49 -11.59
N PHE A 75 0.65 4.32 -10.30
CA PHE A 75 1.39 5.00 -9.24
C PHE A 75 2.11 3.96 -8.40
N ILE A 76 3.25 4.36 -7.85
CA ILE A 76 4.03 3.49 -6.98
C ILE A 76 4.23 4.22 -5.66
N ALA A 77 3.57 3.73 -4.62
CA ALA A 77 3.72 4.28 -3.28
C ALA A 77 4.86 3.56 -2.56
N HIS A 78 5.73 4.32 -1.93
CA HIS A 78 6.87 3.80 -1.17
C HIS A 78 6.75 4.18 0.30
N LYS A 79 7.04 3.23 1.18
CA LYS A 79 7.19 3.49 2.60
C LYS A 79 8.24 2.56 3.17
N CYS A 80 9.14 3.10 3.99
CA CYS A 80 10.23 2.32 4.59
C CYS A 80 9.76 1.55 5.81
N TYR A 81 10.21 0.31 5.93
CA TYR A 81 10.00 -0.54 7.08
C TYR A 81 11.34 -1.19 7.43
N GLY A 82 12.08 -0.57 8.33
CA GLY A 82 13.42 -1.02 8.65
C GLY A 82 14.35 -0.80 7.46
N GLU A 83 15.02 -1.86 7.03
CA GLU A 83 15.96 -1.81 5.89
C GLU A 83 15.27 -2.04 4.56
N HIS A 84 13.97 -2.32 4.58
CA HIS A 84 13.20 -2.60 3.38
C HIS A 84 12.33 -1.41 3.03
N ILE A 85 11.89 -1.40 1.77
CA ILE A 85 10.89 -0.46 1.31
C ILE A 85 9.71 -1.26 0.78
N LEU A 86 8.51 -0.90 1.21
CA LEU A 86 7.31 -1.48 0.65
C LEU A 86 6.93 -0.66 -0.57
N ARG A 87 6.88 -1.31 -1.73
CA ARG A 87 6.49 -0.71 -3.01
C ARG A 87 5.11 -1.22 -3.36
N ALA A 88 4.13 -0.34 -3.35
CA ALA A 88 2.75 -0.69 -3.68
C ALA A 88 2.37 -0.02 -4.99
N VAL A 89 2.17 -0.83 -6.03
CA VAL A 89 1.78 -0.34 -7.36
C VAL A 89 0.26 -0.35 -7.45
N TYR A 90 -0.32 0.80 -7.74
CA TYR A 90 -1.76 0.93 -7.79
C TYR A 90 -2.20 1.82 -8.95
N GLU A 91 -3.49 1.74 -9.28
CA GLU A 91 -4.10 2.62 -10.27
C GLU A 91 -5.50 2.96 -9.81
N TYR A 92 -6.07 4.03 -10.37
CA TYR A 92 -7.47 4.36 -10.15
C TYR A 92 -8.30 3.72 -11.25
N ASP A 93 -9.33 3.00 -10.83
CA ASP A 93 -10.31 2.43 -11.72
C ASP A 93 -11.68 2.82 -11.17
N ASN A 94 -12.40 3.68 -11.90
CA ASN A 94 -13.73 4.13 -11.50
C ASN A 94 -13.80 4.70 -10.07
N LEU A 95 -12.82 5.53 -9.70
CA LEU A 95 -12.76 6.20 -8.41
C LEU A 95 -12.29 5.33 -7.23
N ILE A 96 -12.15 4.03 -7.43
CA ILE A 96 -11.62 3.14 -6.40
C ILE A 96 -10.18 2.79 -6.77
N PRO A 97 -9.21 3.08 -5.89
CA PRO A 97 -7.84 2.64 -6.16
C PRO A 97 -7.75 1.13 -6.14
N SER A 98 -6.99 0.58 -7.08
CA SER A 98 -6.78 -0.87 -7.18
C SER A 98 -5.31 -1.17 -7.00
N LEU A 99 -4.98 -1.98 -6.01
CA LEU A 99 -3.62 -2.43 -5.76
C LEU A 99 -3.28 -3.54 -6.76
N ILE A 100 -2.29 -3.29 -7.61
CA ILE A 100 -1.91 -4.20 -8.69
C ILE A 100 -0.91 -5.25 -8.18
N THR A 101 0.12 -4.79 -7.49
CA THR A 101 1.17 -5.67 -6.96
C THR A 101 1.95 -4.96 -5.86
N VAL A 102 2.71 -5.73 -5.10
CA VAL A 102 3.58 -5.20 -4.05
C VAL A 102 4.94 -5.87 -4.13
N TYR A 103 5.97 -5.15 -3.70
CA TYR A 103 7.33 -5.63 -3.57
C TYR A 103 7.89 -5.17 -2.24
N PHE A 104 8.87 -5.90 -1.72
CA PHE A 104 9.48 -5.56 -0.45
C PHE A 104 11.01 -5.70 -0.51
N PRO A 105 11.67 -4.95 -1.42
CA PRO A 105 13.12 -5.02 -1.58
C PRO A 105 13.84 -4.23 -0.51
N TYR A 106 15.17 -4.35 -0.48
CA TYR A 106 15.98 -3.47 0.33
C TYR A 106 15.88 -2.05 -0.23
N LYS A 107 15.78 -1.06 0.66
CA LYS A 107 15.51 0.33 0.26
C LYS A 107 16.62 0.94 -0.60
N ASP A 108 17.85 0.46 -0.45
CA ASP A 108 19.01 0.99 -1.20
C ASP A 108 18.85 0.91 -2.71
N ARG A 109 17.99 0.01 -3.18
CA ARG A 109 17.77 -0.19 -4.62
C ARG A 109 16.79 0.76 -5.25
N TYR A 110 15.79 1.20 -4.48
CA TYR A 110 14.60 1.83 -5.07
C TYR A 110 14.19 3.13 -4.42
N TYR A 111 14.73 3.45 -3.25
CA TYR A 111 14.32 4.66 -2.54
C TYR A 111 14.96 5.89 -3.17
N GLU A 112 14.13 6.88 -3.52
CA GLU A 112 14.54 8.04 -4.30
C GLU A 112 14.99 9.23 -3.44
N GLY A 113 15.29 8.99 -2.18
CA GLY A 113 15.90 10.02 -1.34
C GLY A 113 14.97 11.10 -0.84
N GLY A 114 13.70 10.81 -0.77
CA GLY A 114 12.75 11.73 -0.16
C GLY A 114 12.07 12.68 -1.13
N GLU A 115 12.22 12.48 -2.42
CA GLU A 115 11.45 13.23 -3.39
C GLU A 115 9.98 12.83 -3.23
N ARG A 116 9.13 13.79 -2.90
CA ARG A 116 7.75 13.50 -2.57
C ARG A 116 6.78 14.04 -3.58
N PHE A 117 5.84 13.20 -3.95
CA PHE A 117 4.68 13.59 -4.74
C PHE A 117 3.45 13.63 -3.84
N GLU A 118 2.44 14.31 -4.31
CA GLU A 118 1.19 14.44 -3.58
C GLU A 118 0.51 13.08 -3.41
N ASN A 119 -0.06 12.84 -2.23
CA ASN A 119 -0.80 11.62 -1.97
C ASN A 119 -2.10 11.65 -2.79
N LYS A 120 -2.22 10.74 -3.75
CA LYS A 120 -3.35 10.71 -4.66
C LYS A 120 -4.58 10.03 -4.08
N ILE A 121 -4.40 9.19 -3.07
CA ILE A 121 -5.50 8.40 -2.52
C ILE A 121 -6.33 9.17 -1.50
N LEU A 122 -5.67 9.93 -0.63
CA LEU A 122 -6.35 10.68 0.42
C LEU A 122 -6.81 12.07 0.00
N LYS A 123 -6.61 12.41 -1.22
CA LYS A 123 -6.92 13.74 -1.74
C LYS A 123 -8.40 14.06 -1.87
#